data_2a9ff51c38f49277ffe675d44c92160e
#
_entry.id   2a9ff51c38f49277ffe675d44c92160e
#
_cell.length_a   1.000
_cell.length_b   1.000
_cell.length_c   1.000
_cell.angle_alpha   90.00
_cell.angle_beta   90.00
_cell.angle_gamma   90.00
#
_symmetry.space_group_name_H-M   'P 1'
#
loop_
_entity.id
_entity.type
_entity.pdbx_description
1 polymer ?
#
loop_
_entity_poly.entity_id
_entity_poly.type
_entity_poly.pdbx_seq_one_letter_code
_entity_poly.pdbx_strand_id
1 'polypeptide(L)'
;LWLPDVFGYSWALPQILKLCEIHTFMTTKISWNQYNTIPHDLFLWRGIDGSEVMTYFIDTPGEGQDTSTRYSTYNGMMSPHAVIGSWRKFKNKELSHDILISYGYGDGGGGVTRDMLEMRRAMDLLPGLPHVKTSTAGHFFDILHAHLAQTDRYIPVWDGELYLEYHRGTYTSQAYNKKTNRQLEHDLLTTEWLSSLAYLSGASYDQEDLETVWRLLL
;
A
#
# COMPACT_ATOMS: atom_id res chain seq x y z
N LEU A 1 -1.21 0.78 -7.17
CA LEU A 1 -1.57 1.58 -5.99
C LEU A 1 -0.86 1.03 -4.76
N TRP A 2 -0.15 1.88 -4.01
CA TRP A 2 0.59 1.55 -2.79
C TRP A 2 -0.07 2.22 -1.59
N LEU A 3 -0.84 1.48 -0.81
CA LEU A 3 -1.53 1.95 0.39
C LEU A 3 -1.33 0.95 1.54
N PRO A 4 -0.17 0.96 2.21
CA PRO A 4 0.16 -0.09 3.19
C PRO A 4 -0.63 -0.01 4.49
N ASP A 5 -1.07 1.17 4.92
CA ASP A 5 -1.59 1.45 6.26
C ASP A 5 -3.00 2.06 6.28
N VAL A 6 -3.84 1.74 5.32
CA VAL A 6 -5.24 2.17 5.32
C VAL A 6 -6.13 1.12 6.01
N PHE A 7 -7.13 1.57 6.75
CA PHE A 7 -7.90 0.80 7.73
C PHE A 7 -9.15 0.16 7.13
N GLY A 8 -8.98 -0.49 6.01
CA GLY A 8 -10.02 -1.14 5.21
C GLY A 8 -10.20 -0.48 3.85
N TYR A 9 -10.73 -1.23 2.89
CA TYR A 9 -10.89 -0.79 1.51
C TYR A 9 -12.24 -1.21 0.97
N SER A 10 -12.92 -0.25 0.34
CA SER A 10 -14.23 -0.46 -0.27
C SER A 10 -14.16 -1.49 -1.40
N TRP A 11 -15.20 -2.30 -1.52
CA TRP A 11 -15.42 -3.22 -2.64
C TRP A 11 -15.49 -2.52 -4.02
N ALA A 12 -15.73 -1.20 -4.05
CA ALA A 12 -15.69 -0.42 -5.28
C ALA A 12 -14.26 -0.06 -5.75
N LEU A 13 -13.23 -0.25 -4.91
CA LEU A 13 -11.88 0.19 -5.25
C LEU A 13 -11.29 -0.53 -6.48
N PRO A 14 -11.45 -1.84 -6.69
CA PRO A 14 -10.96 -2.48 -7.91
C PRO A 14 -11.52 -1.88 -9.20
N GLN A 15 -12.78 -1.52 -9.23
CA GLN A 15 -13.41 -0.82 -10.35
C GLN A 15 -12.73 0.52 -10.64
N ILE A 16 -12.50 1.32 -9.59
CA ILE A 16 -11.83 2.61 -9.70
C ILE A 16 -10.40 2.42 -10.23
N LEU A 17 -9.67 1.45 -9.70
CA LEU A 17 -8.31 1.15 -10.14
C LEU A 17 -8.27 0.76 -11.62
N LYS A 18 -9.17 -0.09 -12.06
CA LYS A 18 -9.25 -0.49 -13.48
C LYS A 18 -9.58 0.68 -14.40
N LEU A 19 -10.50 1.56 -14.01
CA LEU A 19 -10.82 2.79 -14.74
C LEU A 19 -9.63 3.76 -14.82
N CYS A 20 -8.73 3.72 -13.82
CA CYS A 20 -7.49 4.50 -13.80
C CYS A 20 -6.29 3.75 -14.42
N GLU A 21 -6.49 2.62 -15.08
CA GLU A 21 -5.43 1.76 -15.65
C GLU A 21 -4.39 1.29 -14.62
N ILE A 22 -4.82 1.15 -13.35
CA ILE A 22 -3.98 0.63 -12.26
C ILE A 22 -4.28 -0.86 -12.09
N HIS A 23 -3.28 -1.69 -12.32
CA HIS A 23 -3.44 -3.15 -12.36
C HIS A 23 -2.93 -3.87 -11.12
N THR A 24 -2.30 -3.15 -10.20
CA THR A 24 -1.72 -3.70 -8.97
C THR A 24 -2.15 -2.91 -7.76
N PHE A 25 -2.56 -3.61 -6.72
CA PHE A 25 -2.88 -3.05 -5.41
C PHE A 25 -2.01 -3.70 -4.32
N MET A 26 -1.42 -2.90 -3.45
CA MET A 26 -0.60 -3.37 -2.34
C MET A 26 -1.04 -2.77 -1.01
N THR A 27 -1.12 -3.62 0.01
CA THR A 27 -1.36 -3.21 1.40
C THR A 27 -0.65 -4.13 2.39
N THR A 28 -0.70 -3.77 3.66
CA THR A 28 -0.18 -4.55 4.80
C THR A 28 -1.23 -4.69 5.90
N LYS A 29 -1.95 -3.61 6.20
CA LYS A 29 -2.78 -3.48 7.42
C LYS A 29 -3.86 -4.55 7.57
N ILE A 30 -4.39 -5.07 6.48
CA ILE A 30 -5.45 -6.12 6.54
C ILE A 30 -4.95 -7.43 7.14
N SER A 31 -3.64 -7.68 7.15
CA SER A 31 -3.04 -8.83 7.83
C SER A 31 -3.24 -8.82 9.36
N TRP A 32 -3.58 -7.67 9.94
CA TRP A 32 -3.79 -7.52 11.39
C TRP A 32 -5.09 -8.16 11.89
N ASN A 33 -6.03 -8.49 11.01
CA ASN A 33 -7.29 -9.12 11.39
C ASN A 33 -7.07 -10.37 12.25
N GLN A 34 -7.90 -10.53 13.26
CA GLN A 34 -7.87 -11.67 14.17
C GLN A 34 -8.86 -12.76 13.76
N TYR A 35 -10.06 -12.36 13.36
CA TYR A 35 -11.17 -13.28 13.06
C TYR A 35 -11.40 -13.40 11.55
N ASN A 36 -11.46 -12.29 10.83
CA ASN A 36 -11.68 -12.26 9.38
C ASN A 36 -10.35 -12.18 8.63
N THR A 37 -9.48 -13.16 8.86
CA THR A 37 -8.18 -13.21 8.18
C THR A 37 -8.36 -13.64 6.73
N ILE A 38 -7.79 -12.87 5.81
CA ILE A 38 -7.72 -13.25 4.41
C ILE A 38 -6.69 -14.38 4.27
N PRO A 39 -7.06 -15.54 3.67
CA PRO A 39 -6.18 -16.69 3.60
C PRO A 39 -5.07 -16.59 2.55
N HIS A 40 -4.95 -15.45 1.89
CA HIS A 40 -4.04 -15.19 0.78
C HIS A 40 -3.27 -13.89 0.98
N ASP A 41 -2.03 -13.85 0.50
CA ASP A 41 -1.21 -12.64 0.39
C ASP A 41 -1.03 -12.21 -1.07
N LEU A 42 -1.32 -13.11 -2.01
CA LEU A 42 -1.30 -12.86 -3.45
C LEU A 42 -2.57 -13.44 -4.08
N PHE A 43 -3.43 -12.58 -4.63
CA PHE A 43 -4.73 -12.95 -5.17
C PHE A 43 -5.28 -11.89 -6.14
N LEU A 44 -6.33 -12.23 -6.86
CA LEU A 44 -7.12 -11.27 -7.63
C LEU A 44 -8.24 -10.72 -6.73
N TRP A 45 -8.25 -9.42 -6.54
CA TRP A 45 -9.32 -8.73 -5.82
C TRP A 45 -10.39 -8.30 -6.80
N ARG A 46 -11.59 -8.87 -6.64
CA ARG A 46 -12.75 -8.59 -7.50
C ARG A 46 -13.61 -7.51 -6.90
N GLY A 47 -13.89 -6.47 -7.69
CA GLY A 47 -14.76 -5.36 -7.35
C GLY A 47 -16.23 -5.65 -7.61
N ILE A 48 -17.08 -4.70 -7.20
CA ILE A 48 -18.54 -4.78 -7.30
C ILE A 48 -19.05 -4.94 -8.74
N ASP A 49 -18.28 -4.47 -9.71
CA ASP A 49 -18.59 -4.56 -11.15
C ASP A 49 -17.95 -5.79 -11.83
N GLY A 50 -17.25 -6.63 -11.07
CA GLY A 50 -16.50 -7.77 -11.59
C GLY A 50 -15.08 -7.45 -12.07
N SER A 51 -14.64 -6.21 -12.02
CA SER A 51 -13.23 -5.84 -12.31
C SER A 51 -12.27 -6.53 -11.35
N GLU A 52 -11.16 -7.03 -11.86
CA GLU A 52 -10.14 -7.71 -11.05
C GLU A 52 -8.81 -6.97 -11.10
N VAL A 53 -8.18 -6.84 -9.92
CA VAL A 53 -6.87 -6.22 -9.74
C VAL A 53 -5.96 -7.19 -8.97
N MET A 54 -4.74 -7.40 -9.45
CA MET A 54 -3.76 -8.18 -8.70
C MET A 54 -3.45 -7.49 -7.37
N THR A 55 -3.64 -8.23 -6.30
CA THR A 55 -3.47 -7.72 -4.93
C THR A 55 -2.36 -8.49 -4.23
N TYR A 56 -1.49 -7.73 -3.57
CA TYR A 56 -0.36 -8.25 -2.82
C TYR A 56 -0.33 -7.68 -1.41
N PHE A 57 -0.21 -8.55 -0.41
CA PHE A 57 0.00 -8.16 0.98
C PHE A 57 1.47 -8.32 1.34
N ILE A 58 2.10 -7.23 1.81
CA ILE A 58 3.39 -7.33 2.46
C ILE A 58 3.14 -7.83 3.89
N ASP A 59 3.71 -8.98 4.22
CA ASP A 59 3.56 -9.62 5.52
C ASP A 59 4.93 -9.80 6.20
N THR A 60 5.59 -8.67 6.50
CA THR A 60 6.90 -8.65 7.17
C THR A 60 6.70 -8.55 8.68
N PRO A 61 7.32 -9.42 9.50
CA PRO A 61 7.28 -9.28 10.95
C PRO A 61 8.01 -8.01 11.41
N GLY A 62 7.50 -7.33 12.42
CA GLY A 62 8.17 -6.21 13.07
C GLY A 62 9.44 -6.66 13.80
N GLU A 63 10.31 -5.72 14.13
CA GLU A 63 11.53 -5.99 14.87
C GLU A 63 11.21 -6.60 16.25
N GLY A 64 11.90 -7.68 16.59
CA GLY A 64 11.71 -8.39 17.87
C GLY A 64 10.37 -9.12 18.02
N GLN A 65 9.50 -9.08 17.02
CA GLN A 65 8.24 -9.83 17.05
C GLN A 65 8.45 -11.30 16.69
N ASP A 66 7.67 -12.17 17.32
CA ASP A 66 7.59 -13.57 16.90
C ASP A 66 7.02 -13.64 15.47
N THR A 67 7.61 -14.49 14.64
CA THR A 67 7.14 -14.73 13.27
C THR A 67 5.73 -15.35 13.20
N SER A 68 5.23 -15.90 14.30
CA SER A 68 3.86 -16.42 14.43
C SER A 68 2.82 -15.31 14.67
N THR A 69 3.25 -14.07 14.98
CA THR A 69 2.32 -12.97 15.22
C THR A 69 1.56 -12.61 13.94
N ARG A 70 0.27 -12.25 14.09
CA ARG A 70 -0.54 -11.73 12.99
C ARG A 70 -0.12 -10.32 12.55
N TYR A 71 0.51 -9.57 13.43
CA TYR A 71 0.93 -8.20 13.11
C TYR A 71 2.10 -8.19 12.14
N SER A 72 1.98 -7.35 11.14
CA SER A 72 2.97 -7.16 10.09
C SER A 72 3.26 -5.68 9.91
N THR A 73 4.39 -5.37 9.33
CA THR A 73 4.80 -4.00 9.05
C THR A 73 5.16 -3.82 7.58
N TYR A 74 5.00 -2.59 7.11
CA TYR A 74 5.42 -2.09 5.79
C TYR A 74 6.69 -1.23 5.87
N ASN A 75 7.18 -0.98 7.07
CA ASN A 75 8.42 -0.27 7.38
C ASN A 75 9.37 -1.18 8.16
N GLY A 76 9.65 -2.34 7.58
CA GLY A 76 10.44 -3.39 8.20
C GLY A 76 11.89 -3.02 8.43
N MET A 77 12.55 -3.78 9.28
CA MET A 77 14.01 -3.77 9.43
C MET A 77 14.63 -4.77 8.45
N MET A 78 15.77 -4.40 7.87
CA MET A 78 16.53 -5.32 7.04
C MET A 78 17.40 -6.21 7.93
N SER A 79 16.86 -7.39 8.27
CA SER A 79 17.52 -8.36 9.14
C SER A 79 17.22 -9.81 8.70
N PRO A 80 18.05 -10.80 9.08
CA PRO A 80 17.76 -12.20 8.82
C PRO A 80 16.40 -12.64 9.36
N HIS A 81 16.01 -12.12 10.53
CA HIS A 81 14.69 -12.37 11.12
C HIS A 81 13.55 -11.91 10.21
N ALA A 82 13.62 -10.67 9.70
CA ALA A 82 12.60 -10.12 8.80
C ALA A 82 12.51 -10.94 7.49
N VAL A 83 13.65 -11.30 6.90
CA VAL A 83 13.70 -12.07 5.65
C VAL A 83 13.11 -13.47 5.82
N ILE A 84 13.56 -14.22 6.83
CA ILE A 84 13.05 -15.57 7.10
C ILE A 84 11.58 -15.51 7.53
N GLY A 85 11.24 -14.54 8.38
CA GLY A 85 9.88 -14.37 8.90
C GLY A 85 8.89 -14.04 7.79
N SER A 86 9.22 -13.11 6.89
CA SER A 86 8.38 -12.78 5.73
C SER A 86 8.15 -14.01 4.84
N TRP A 87 9.20 -14.78 4.56
CA TRP A 87 9.06 -16.01 3.78
C TRP A 87 8.18 -17.05 4.49
N ARG A 88 8.34 -17.22 5.80
CA ARG A 88 7.52 -18.17 6.57
C ARG A 88 6.05 -17.78 6.58
N LYS A 89 5.77 -16.49 6.74
CA LYS A 89 4.40 -15.93 6.78
C LYS A 89 3.72 -15.95 5.43
N PHE A 90 4.43 -15.73 4.34
CA PHE A 90 3.87 -15.66 3.00
C PHE A 90 3.05 -16.92 2.65
N LYS A 91 1.77 -16.73 2.32
CA LYS A 91 0.78 -17.81 2.21
C LYS A 91 0.77 -18.47 0.84
N ASN A 92 1.08 -17.73 -0.22
CA ASN A 92 0.93 -18.22 -1.61
C ASN A 92 2.27 -18.60 -2.24
N LYS A 93 3.04 -19.47 -1.57
CA LYS A 93 4.36 -19.94 -2.03
C LYS A 93 4.29 -20.72 -3.35
N GLU A 94 3.12 -21.30 -3.66
CA GLU A 94 2.85 -22.01 -4.91
C GLU A 94 2.70 -21.07 -6.11
N LEU A 95 2.41 -19.78 -5.86
CA LEU A 95 2.23 -18.76 -6.89
C LEU A 95 3.48 -17.89 -7.09
N SER A 96 4.30 -17.74 -6.06
CA SER A 96 5.54 -16.97 -6.17
C SER A 96 6.61 -17.48 -5.23
N HIS A 97 7.83 -17.62 -5.74
CA HIS A 97 9.01 -17.92 -4.93
C HIS A 97 9.75 -16.65 -4.50
N ASP A 98 9.36 -15.50 -5.04
CA ASP A 98 9.88 -14.20 -4.67
C ASP A 98 8.86 -13.45 -3.83
N ILE A 99 9.33 -12.74 -2.80
CA ILE A 99 8.52 -11.89 -1.94
C ILE A 99 9.10 -10.49 -1.87
N LEU A 100 8.23 -9.52 -1.61
CA LEU A 100 8.58 -8.12 -1.43
C LEU A 100 8.65 -7.77 0.06
N ILE A 101 9.77 -7.19 0.48
CA ILE A 101 9.95 -6.59 1.79
C ILE A 101 10.16 -5.09 1.60
N SER A 102 9.31 -4.28 2.16
CA SER A 102 9.52 -2.84 2.29
C SER A 102 10.26 -2.57 3.59
N TYR A 103 11.40 -1.89 3.53
CA TYR A 103 12.23 -1.65 4.70
C TYR A 103 12.70 -0.20 4.80
N GLY A 104 12.97 0.21 6.01
CA GLY A 104 13.34 1.57 6.37
C GLY A 104 12.40 2.14 7.43
N TYR A 105 12.87 3.12 8.19
CA TYR A 105 12.03 3.81 9.16
C TYR A 105 10.92 4.58 8.45
N GLY A 106 9.69 4.34 8.86
CA GLY A 106 8.48 5.01 8.40
C GLY A 106 7.65 5.45 9.59
N ASP A 107 6.34 5.68 9.36
CA ASP A 107 5.36 6.02 10.41
C ASP A 107 5.78 7.23 11.25
N GLY A 108 6.18 8.30 10.59
CA GLY A 108 6.66 9.53 11.20
C GLY A 108 7.88 10.12 10.50
N GLY A 109 8.25 9.56 9.38
CA GLY A 109 9.41 9.99 8.59
C GLY A 109 10.68 9.21 8.96
N GLY A 110 11.63 9.19 8.05
CA GLY A 110 12.86 8.44 8.20
C GLY A 110 13.33 7.88 6.88
N GLY A 111 13.48 6.57 6.80
CA GLY A 111 13.92 5.85 5.63
C GLY A 111 14.98 4.82 5.96
N VAL A 112 15.75 4.44 4.95
CA VAL A 112 16.79 3.42 5.06
C VAL A 112 18.03 4.00 5.73
N THR A 113 18.55 3.31 6.75
CA THR A 113 19.80 3.68 7.42
C THR A 113 21.00 2.97 6.79
N ARG A 114 22.20 3.47 7.10
CA ARG A 114 23.45 2.83 6.71
C ARG A 114 23.54 1.39 7.25
N ASP A 115 23.14 1.18 8.48
CA ASP A 115 23.21 -0.15 9.14
C ASP A 115 22.30 -1.17 8.43
N MET A 116 21.11 -0.73 7.96
CA MET A 116 20.24 -1.60 7.17
C MET A 116 20.88 -2.01 5.84
N LEU A 117 21.59 -1.10 5.18
CA LEU A 117 22.30 -1.41 3.94
C LEU A 117 23.48 -2.32 4.16
N GLU A 118 24.22 -2.13 5.24
CA GLU A 118 25.35 -3.00 5.63
C GLU A 118 24.84 -4.40 6.02
N MET A 119 23.75 -4.48 6.77
CA MET A 119 23.11 -5.75 7.11
C MET A 119 22.63 -6.49 5.85
N ARG A 120 22.00 -5.78 4.92
CA ARG A 120 21.59 -6.38 3.65
C ARG A 120 22.78 -6.99 2.90
N ARG A 121 23.93 -6.32 2.85
CA ARG A 121 25.14 -6.85 2.22
C ARG A 121 25.72 -8.05 2.98
N ALA A 122 25.70 -7.99 4.31
CA ALA A 122 26.19 -9.09 5.15
C ALA A 122 25.37 -10.36 4.97
N MET A 123 24.07 -10.24 4.73
CA MET A 123 23.17 -11.39 4.49
C MET A 123 23.56 -12.22 3.25
N ASP A 124 24.20 -11.63 2.24
CA ASP A 124 24.68 -12.38 1.06
C ASP A 124 25.75 -13.44 1.45
N LEU A 125 26.38 -13.29 2.60
CA LEU A 125 27.42 -14.19 3.13
C LEU A 125 26.87 -15.25 4.09
N LEU A 126 25.57 -15.18 4.44
CA LEU A 126 24.97 -16.08 5.42
C LEU A 126 24.32 -17.28 4.73
N PRO A 127 24.81 -18.51 4.97
CA PRO A 127 24.21 -19.69 4.38
C PRO A 127 22.81 -19.95 4.97
N GLY A 128 21.89 -20.43 4.13
CA GLY A 128 20.55 -20.80 4.54
C GLY A 128 19.54 -19.66 4.58
N LEU A 129 19.94 -18.44 4.23
CA LEU A 129 19.03 -17.34 4.00
C LEU A 129 18.53 -17.30 2.56
N PRO A 130 17.27 -16.86 2.31
CA PRO A 130 16.85 -16.49 0.99
C PRO A 130 17.76 -15.38 0.41
N HIS A 131 18.00 -15.43 -0.88
CA HIS A 131 18.77 -14.38 -1.56
C HIS A 131 18.01 -13.06 -1.57
N VAL A 132 18.63 -11.98 -1.09
CA VAL A 132 18.00 -10.65 -0.98
C VAL A 132 18.58 -9.71 -2.04
N LYS A 133 17.72 -9.19 -2.90
CA LYS A 133 18.07 -8.15 -3.88
C LYS A 133 17.38 -6.84 -3.53
N THR A 134 18.10 -5.73 -3.66
CA THR A 134 17.48 -4.41 -3.65
C THR A 134 16.81 -4.17 -4.99
N SER A 135 15.55 -3.72 -4.95
CA SER A 135 14.76 -3.50 -6.16
C SER A 135 13.81 -2.31 -5.96
N THR A 136 13.03 -1.99 -6.97
CA THR A 136 11.89 -1.08 -6.88
C THR A 136 10.60 -1.90 -6.84
N ALA A 137 9.55 -1.32 -6.25
CA ALA A 137 8.23 -1.94 -6.24
C ALA A 137 7.72 -2.23 -7.65
N GLY A 138 7.89 -1.27 -8.58
CA GLY A 138 7.49 -1.45 -9.98
C GLY A 138 8.14 -2.68 -10.60
N HIS A 139 9.46 -2.78 -10.53
CA HIS A 139 10.19 -3.92 -11.09
C HIS A 139 9.78 -5.27 -10.50
N PHE A 140 9.55 -5.32 -9.18
CA PHE A 140 9.04 -6.53 -8.53
C PHE A 140 7.67 -6.94 -9.10
N PHE A 141 6.75 -6.00 -9.20
CA PHE A 141 5.40 -6.29 -9.70
C PHE A 141 5.37 -6.61 -11.19
N ASP A 142 6.25 -6.01 -12.01
CA ASP A 142 6.39 -6.37 -13.43
C ASP A 142 6.80 -7.84 -13.60
N ILE A 143 7.79 -8.29 -12.81
CA ILE A 143 8.22 -9.70 -12.79
C ILE A 143 7.08 -10.61 -12.32
N LEU A 144 6.38 -10.21 -11.25
CA LEU A 144 5.27 -10.99 -10.70
C LEU A 144 4.12 -11.13 -11.70
N HIS A 145 3.73 -10.05 -12.38
CA HIS A 145 2.72 -10.10 -13.44
C HIS A 145 3.12 -11.02 -14.58
N ALA A 146 4.36 -10.91 -15.06
CA ALA A 146 4.88 -11.75 -16.13
C ALA A 146 4.88 -13.25 -15.73
N HIS A 147 5.22 -13.55 -14.48
CA HIS A 147 5.19 -14.90 -13.95
C HIS A 147 3.76 -15.45 -13.85
N LEU A 148 2.84 -14.67 -13.28
CA LEU A 148 1.44 -15.07 -13.13
C LEU A 148 0.71 -15.24 -14.47
N ALA A 149 1.09 -14.48 -15.49
CA ALA A 149 0.54 -14.63 -16.85
C ALA A 149 0.91 -15.97 -17.52
N GLN A 150 1.95 -16.65 -17.03
CA GLN A 150 2.45 -17.91 -17.56
C GLN A 150 2.16 -19.10 -16.65
N THR A 151 1.57 -18.88 -15.48
CA THR A 151 1.32 -19.95 -14.52
C THR A 151 0.06 -20.74 -14.87
N ASP A 152 0.14 -22.08 -14.73
CA ASP A 152 -1.03 -22.97 -14.79
C ASP A 152 -1.72 -23.12 -13.42
N ARG A 153 -1.20 -22.45 -12.38
CA ARG A 153 -1.76 -22.51 -11.03
C ARG A 153 -3.01 -21.66 -10.92
N TYR A 154 -3.94 -22.11 -10.10
CA TYR A 154 -5.11 -21.32 -9.75
C TYR A 154 -4.69 -20.09 -8.93
N ILE A 155 -5.05 -18.90 -9.39
CA ILE A 155 -4.88 -17.66 -8.65
C ILE A 155 -6.17 -17.43 -7.86
N PRO A 156 -6.13 -17.38 -6.51
CA PRO A 156 -7.31 -17.14 -5.70
C PRO A 156 -7.99 -15.83 -6.04
N VAL A 157 -9.31 -15.78 -5.87
CA VAL A 157 -10.10 -14.56 -6.05
C VAL A 157 -10.75 -14.19 -4.73
N TRP A 158 -10.55 -12.95 -4.29
CA TRP A 158 -11.30 -12.36 -3.18
C TRP A 158 -12.37 -11.42 -3.73
N ASP A 159 -13.63 -11.71 -3.45
CA ASP A 159 -14.78 -10.94 -3.91
C ASP A 159 -15.45 -10.28 -2.70
N GLY A 160 -15.38 -8.95 -2.62
CA GLY A 160 -15.87 -8.19 -1.47
C GLY A 160 -14.93 -7.09 -1.01
N GLU A 161 -15.29 -6.45 0.10
CA GLU A 161 -14.41 -5.47 0.74
C GLU A 161 -13.17 -6.12 1.39
N LEU A 162 -12.12 -5.33 1.57
CA LEU A 162 -10.99 -5.69 2.43
C LEU A 162 -11.21 -5.01 3.79
N TYR A 163 -11.88 -5.72 4.69
CA TYR A 163 -12.30 -5.22 5.98
C TYR A 163 -11.17 -5.29 7.01
N LEU A 164 -10.99 -4.22 7.80
CA LEU A 164 -10.10 -4.20 8.97
C LEU A 164 -10.92 -4.20 10.25
N GLU A 165 -10.60 -5.12 11.17
CA GLU A 165 -11.28 -5.24 12.47
C GLU A 165 -10.92 -4.14 13.47
N TYR A 166 -9.83 -3.41 13.23
CA TYR A 166 -9.28 -2.39 14.12
C TYR A 166 -9.50 -0.97 13.60
N HIS A 167 -9.32 0.02 14.47
CA HIS A 167 -9.34 1.45 14.14
C HIS A 167 -10.66 1.94 13.50
N ARG A 168 -11.78 1.31 13.79
CA ARG A 168 -13.08 1.55 13.13
C ARG A 168 -13.58 2.98 13.25
N GLY A 169 -13.32 3.65 14.37
CA GLY A 169 -13.70 5.04 14.57
C GLY A 169 -12.91 6.06 13.74
N THR A 170 -11.80 5.68 13.14
CA THR A 170 -10.88 6.60 12.45
C THR A 170 -11.58 7.38 11.33
N TYR A 171 -12.47 6.74 10.58
CA TYR A 171 -13.19 7.38 9.46
C TYR A 171 -14.38 8.22 9.90
N THR A 172 -14.88 8.05 11.11
CA THR A 172 -16.11 8.70 11.60
C THR A 172 -15.88 9.65 12.75
N SER A 173 -14.84 9.44 13.57
CA SER A 173 -14.47 10.36 14.65
C SER A 173 -14.07 11.70 14.08
N GLN A 174 -14.47 12.79 14.76
CA GLN A 174 -14.23 14.16 14.28
C GLN A 174 -14.79 14.40 12.86
N ALA A 175 -16.02 13.95 12.63
CA ALA A 175 -16.67 13.99 11.31
C ALA A 175 -16.76 15.40 10.73
N TYR A 176 -16.88 16.42 11.58
CA TYR A 176 -16.90 17.83 11.16
C TYR A 176 -15.61 18.21 10.43
N ASN A 177 -14.45 17.87 11.00
CA ASN A 177 -13.16 18.18 10.38
C ASN A 177 -13.03 17.50 9.02
N LYS A 178 -13.41 16.22 8.91
CA LYS A 178 -13.36 15.47 7.65
C LYS A 178 -14.27 16.08 6.57
N LYS A 179 -15.50 16.45 6.97
CA LYS A 179 -16.45 17.10 6.08
C LYS A 179 -15.94 18.46 5.61
N THR A 180 -15.44 19.28 6.55
CA THR A 180 -14.96 20.63 6.25
C THR A 180 -13.70 20.57 5.37
N ASN A 181 -12.78 19.67 5.65
CA ASN A 181 -11.60 19.48 4.80
C ASN A 181 -12.00 19.15 3.36
N ARG A 182 -12.91 18.20 3.17
CA ARG A 182 -13.41 17.85 1.83
C ARG A 182 -14.15 19.00 1.14
N GLN A 183 -14.94 19.76 1.90
CA GLN A 183 -15.63 20.93 1.36
C GLN A 183 -14.63 21.98 0.87
N LEU A 184 -13.60 22.28 1.66
CA LEU A 184 -12.55 23.24 1.31
C LEU A 184 -11.73 22.81 0.09
N GLU A 185 -11.44 21.52 -0.07
CA GLU A 185 -10.82 21.00 -1.29
C GLU A 185 -11.67 21.34 -2.53
N HIS A 186 -12.96 21.11 -2.47
CA HIS A 186 -13.88 21.43 -3.57
C HIS A 186 -13.96 22.93 -3.84
N ASP A 187 -14.03 23.74 -2.78
CA ASP A 187 -14.13 25.19 -2.90
C ASP A 187 -12.86 25.78 -3.51
N LEU A 188 -11.67 25.28 -3.12
CA LEU A 188 -10.40 25.69 -3.71
C LEU A 188 -10.27 25.30 -5.18
N LEU A 189 -10.60 24.06 -5.54
CA LEU A 189 -10.62 23.63 -6.94
C LEU A 189 -11.56 24.49 -7.78
N THR A 190 -12.75 24.79 -7.25
CA THR A 190 -13.71 25.67 -7.92
C THR A 190 -13.16 27.07 -8.07
N THR A 191 -12.49 27.60 -7.05
CA THR A 191 -11.86 28.92 -7.07
C THR A 191 -10.75 28.99 -8.12
N GLU A 192 -9.88 28.00 -8.20
CA GLU A 192 -8.84 27.92 -9.26
C GLU A 192 -9.45 27.91 -10.66
N TRP A 193 -10.52 27.12 -10.87
CA TRP A 193 -11.23 27.09 -12.13
C TRP A 193 -11.81 28.44 -12.52
N LEU A 194 -12.53 29.09 -11.59
CA LEU A 194 -13.15 30.39 -11.84
C LEU A 194 -12.11 31.48 -12.03
N SER A 195 -11.02 31.48 -11.23
CA SER A 195 -9.91 32.41 -11.37
C SER A 195 -9.20 32.25 -12.72
N SER A 196 -9.02 31.03 -13.19
CA SER A 196 -8.44 30.75 -14.52
C SER A 196 -9.33 31.28 -15.65
N LEU A 197 -10.65 31.08 -15.57
CA LEU A 197 -11.59 31.62 -16.55
C LEU A 197 -11.63 33.16 -16.52
N ALA A 198 -11.60 33.76 -15.34
CA ALA A 198 -11.52 35.21 -15.18
C ALA A 198 -10.22 35.79 -15.76
N TYR A 199 -9.08 35.10 -15.52
CA TYR A 199 -7.79 35.47 -16.09
C TYR A 199 -7.80 35.48 -17.62
N LEU A 200 -8.42 34.46 -18.24
CA LEU A 200 -8.60 34.43 -19.71
C LEU A 200 -9.49 35.59 -20.23
N SER A 201 -10.29 36.17 -19.34
CA SER A 201 -11.14 37.36 -19.66
C SER A 201 -10.47 38.68 -19.28
N GLY A 202 -9.20 38.68 -18.86
CA GLY A 202 -8.39 39.86 -18.55
C GLY A 202 -8.35 40.28 -17.08
N ALA A 203 -8.86 39.46 -16.15
CA ALA A 203 -8.69 39.68 -14.72
C ALA A 203 -7.29 39.23 -14.24
N SER A 204 -6.88 39.66 -13.03
CA SER A 204 -5.69 39.15 -12.38
C SER A 204 -5.91 37.73 -11.86
N TYR A 205 -4.84 36.92 -11.89
CA TYR A 205 -4.81 35.61 -11.23
C TYR A 205 -3.94 35.69 -9.98
N ASP A 206 -4.53 35.47 -8.83
CA ASP A 206 -3.84 35.59 -7.55
C ASP A 206 -3.27 34.22 -7.10
N GLN A 207 -2.12 33.89 -7.66
CA GLN A 207 -1.43 32.61 -7.41
C GLN A 207 -0.94 32.52 -5.97
N GLU A 208 -0.44 33.61 -5.38
CA GLU A 208 0.15 33.58 -4.03
C GLU A 208 -0.91 33.29 -2.96
N ASP A 209 -2.06 33.90 -3.07
CA ASP A 209 -3.18 33.64 -2.16
C ASP A 209 -3.71 32.21 -2.30
N LEU A 210 -3.89 31.70 -3.52
CA LEU A 210 -4.31 30.34 -3.76
C LEU A 210 -3.32 29.33 -3.18
N GLU A 211 -2.02 29.53 -3.41
CA GLU A 211 -0.97 28.68 -2.86
C GLU A 211 -0.95 28.72 -1.33
N THR A 212 -1.14 29.90 -0.74
CA THR A 212 -1.20 30.08 0.71
C THR A 212 -2.37 29.29 1.31
N VAL A 213 -3.55 29.38 0.71
CA VAL A 213 -4.75 28.67 1.20
C VAL A 213 -4.60 27.15 1.03
N TRP A 214 -4.03 26.68 -0.08
CA TRP A 214 -3.70 25.25 -0.24
C TRP A 214 -2.73 24.75 0.83
N ARG A 215 -1.69 25.52 1.14
CA ARG A 215 -0.73 25.17 2.21
C ARG A 215 -1.35 25.12 3.61
N LEU A 216 -2.38 25.93 3.85
CA LEU A 216 -3.11 25.92 5.13
C LEU A 216 -4.09 24.73 5.22
N LEU A 217 -4.57 24.24 4.09
CA LEU A 217 -5.47 23.09 4.05
C LEU A 217 -4.72 21.76 4.17
N LEU A 218 -3.54 21.62 3.55
CA LEU A 218 -2.71 20.41 3.52
C LEU A 218 -1.80 20.30 4.75
#